data_4748ed80de8888899dc3d43d21df5226
#
_entry.id   4748ed80de8888899dc3d43d21df5226
#
_cell.length_a   1.000
_cell.length_b   1.000
_cell.length_c   1.000
_cell.angle_alpha   90.00
_cell.angle_beta   90.00
_cell.angle_gamma   90.00
#
_symmetry.space_group_name_H-M   'P 1'
#
loop_
_entity.id
_entity.type
_entity.pdbx_description
1 polymer ?
#
loop_
_entity_poly.entity_id
_entity_poly.type
_entity_poly.pdbx_seq_one_letter_code
_entity_poly.pdbx_strand_id
1 'polypeptide(L)'
;MRGFGHVKPITQGVREMKISEFMDPTKLQSIQDQFSDATGLAAIAVDADGNYITEGSNFTDFCMKYTRNSEEGCRRCVKCDTECKGTYFCHAGLMDFASDIIVEGEKMGAIIGGQVLPVEPDEEKFRQIAEELSINPDDYVEALKKVPIRSEKSIRAAAALLADVINQVVNLEYMKYKNNQKLHMLDEELETATKTVDVINKKTKELENIASKQNILALNASIESARAGVAGAGFAVVAKQMGELASQSAGIHHEISDAAKEIKASVMKMNQRK
;
A
#
# COMPACT_ATOMS: atom_id res chain seq x y z
N MET A 1 29.21 3.47 28.76
CA MET A 1 28.43 2.49 28.02
C MET A 1 27.04 3.06 27.85
N ARG A 2 26.73 3.65 26.71
CA ARG A 2 25.38 4.16 26.38
C ARG A 2 24.74 3.17 25.41
N GLY A 3 23.60 2.60 25.83
CA GLY A 3 22.91 1.53 25.15
C GLY A 3 22.38 1.97 23.78
N PHE A 4 22.52 1.07 22.82
CA PHE A 4 21.90 1.16 21.49
C PHE A 4 20.38 1.18 21.66
N GLY A 5 19.76 2.27 21.21
CA GLY A 5 18.31 2.37 21.14
C GLY A 5 17.73 1.26 20.26
N HIS A 6 16.86 0.45 20.84
CA HIS A 6 16.03 -0.49 20.09
C HIS A 6 15.21 0.30 19.08
N VAL A 7 15.53 0.15 17.80
CA VAL A 7 14.63 0.49 16.70
C VAL A 7 13.45 -0.46 16.85
N LYS A 8 12.31 0.06 17.30
CA LYS A 8 11.05 -0.68 17.24
C LYS A 8 10.79 -1.03 15.76
N PRO A 9 10.49 -2.29 15.43
CA PRO A 9 10.04 -2.61 14.07
C PRO A 9 8.77 -1.80 13.81
N ILE A 10 8.71 -1.15 12.64
CA ILE A 10 7.53 -0.47 12.14
C ILE A 10 6.55 -1.56 11.71
N THR A 11 5.90 -2.18 12.67
CA THR A 11 4.67 -2.96 12.49
C THR A 11 3.51 -2.04 12.87
N GLN A 12 3.32 -0.94 12.13
CA GLN A 12 1.98 -0.38 12.01
C GLN A 12 1.21 -1.37 11.14
N GLY A 13 0.40 -2.18 11.79
CA GLY A 13 -0.32 -3.24 11.13
C GLY A 13 -1.27 -2.70 10.07
N VAL A 14 -1.33 -3.39 8.94
CA VAL A 14 -2.36 -3.26 7.90
C VAL A 14 -3.80 -3.22 8.49
N ARG A 15 -3.94 -3.62 9.74
CA ARG A 15 -5.19 -3.70 10.52
C ARG A 15 -5.92 -2.36 10.72
N GLU A 16 -5.25 -1.23 10.65
CA GLU A 16 -5.86 0.10 10.78
C GLU A 16 -6.22 0.74 9.44
N MET A 17 -5.69 0.21 8.33
CA MET A 17 -5.91 0.75 6.98
C MET A 17 -7.18 0.15 6.36
N LYS A 18 -8.04 1.01 5.81
CA LYS A 18 -9.24 0.58 5.08
C LYS A 18 -8.98 0.48 3.57
N ILE A 19 -9.72 -0.40 2.89
CA ILE A 19 -9.62 -0.55 1.42
C ILE A 19 -9.84 0.78 0.71
N SER A 20 -10.76 1.61 1.20
CA SER A 20 -11.03 2.96 0.64
C SER A 20 -9.87 3.96 0.74
N GLU A 21 -8.83 3.67 1.51
CA GLU A 21 -7.66 4.55 1.65
C GLU A 21 -6.64 4.36 0.51
N PHE A 22 -6.65 3.21 -0.15
CA PHE A 22 -5.72 2.89 -1.23
C PHE A 22 -6.39 2.50 -2.55
N MET A 23 -7.70 2.28 -2.54
CA MET A 23 -8.46 1.89 -3.71
C MET A 23 -9.77 2.69 -3.80
N ASP A 24 -10.12 3.15 -4.99
CA ASP A 24 -11.42 3.73 -5.27
C ASP A 24 -12.52 2.63 -5.21
N PRO A 25 -13.49 2.74 -4.29
CA PRO A 25 -14.57 1.76 -4.16
C PRO A 25 -15.39 1.54 -5.45
N THR A 26 -15.43 2.52 -6.35
CA THR A 26 -16.15 2.41 -7.62
C THR A 26 -15.61 1.31 -8.52
N LYS A 27 -14.32 0.97 -8.40
CA LYS A 27 -13.70 -0.16 -9.11
C LYS A 27 -14.24 -1.49 -8.61
N LEU A 28 -14.38 -1.66 -7.28
CA LEU A 28 -15.00 -2.84 -6.70
C LEU A 28 -16.45 -2.95 -7.13
N GLN A 29 -17.19 -1.84 -7.06
CA GLN A 29 -18.59 -1.77 -7.49
C GLN A 29 -18.74 -2.24 -8.95
N SER A 30 -17.92 -1.71 -9.85
CA SER A 30 -17.98 -2.07 -11.28
C SER A 30 -17.73 -3.56 -11.53
N ILE A 31 -16.76 -4.17 -10.84
CA ILE A 31 -16.47 -5.60 -10.95
C ILE A 31 -17.65 -6.43 -10.43
N GLN A 32 -18.16 -6.02 -9.27
CA GLN A 32 -19.29 -6.65 -8.60
C GLN A 32 -20.56 -6.60 -9.46
N ASP A 33 -20.89 -5.45 -10.04
CA ASP A 33 -22.06 -5.28 -10.91
C ASP A 33 -21.96 -6.16 -12.15
N GLN A 34 -20.82 -6.14 -12.85
CA GLN A 34 -20.60 -6.98 -14.03
C GLN A 34 -20.67 -8.47 -13.71
N PHE A 35 -20.12 -8.88 -12.56
CA PHE A 35 -20.25 -10.27 -12.09
C PHE A 35 -21.71 -10.64 -11.85
N SER A 36 -22.43 -9.77 -11.15
CA SER A 36 -23.84 -9.98 -10.80
C SER A 36 -24.73 -10.04 -12.05
N ASP A 37 -24.50 -9.15 -13.01
CA ASP A 37 -25.21 -9.15 -14.28
C ASP A 37 -24.94 -10.40 -15.13
N ALA A 38 -23.67 -10.85 -15.16
CA ALA A 38 -23.28 -12.03 -15.95
C ALA A 38 -23.78 -13.35 -15.35
N THR A 39 -23.84 -13.45 -14.01
CA THR A 39 -24.13 -14.71 -13.32
C THR A 39 -25.54 -14.79 -12.75
N GLY A 40 -26.17 -13.66 -12.49
CA GLY A 40 -27.42 -13.53 -11.75
C GLY A 40 -27.26 -13.73 -10.24
N LEU A 41 -26.03 -13.84 -9.72
CA LEU A 41 -25.76 -13.90 -8.28
C LEU A 41 -25.73 -12.50 -7.68
N ALA A 42 -26.27 -12.36 -6.47
CA ALA A 42 -26.10 -11.15 -5.70
C ALA A 42 -24.66 -11.06 -5.19
N ALA A 43 -24.15 -9.83 -5.01
CA ALA A 43 -22.85 -9.59 -4.39
C ALA A 43 -22.79 -8.23 -3.67
N ILE A 44 -21.96 -8.16 -2.62
CA ILE A 44 -21.63 -6.92 -1.90
C ILE A 44 -20.26 -7.07 -1.24
N ALA A 45 -19.46 -6.01 -1.24
CA ALA A 45 -18.21 -5.95 -0.52
C ALA A 45 -18.38 -5.24 0.83
N VAL A 46 -17.79 -5.82 1.87
CA VAL A 46 -17.80 -5.28 3.24
C VAL A 46 -16.37 -5.13 3.77
N ASP A 47 -16.14 -4.17 4.68
CA ASP A 47 -14.86 -4.02 5.38
C ASP A 47 -14.70 -5.07 6.50
N ALA A 48 -13.59 -5.02 7.23
CA ALA A 48 -13.30 -5.96 8.29
C ALA A 48 -14.30 -5.86 9.47
N ASP A 49 -14.95 -4.71 9.62
CA ASP A 49 -15.96 -4.46 10.67
C ASP A 49 -17.38 -4.83 10.19
N GLY A 50 -17.55 -5.23 8.92
CA GLY A 50 -18.83 -5.57 8.32
C GLY A 50 -19.60 -4.38 7.74
N ASN A 51 -18.99 -3.19 7.64
CA ASN A 51 -19.61 -2.06 6.98
C ASN A 51 -19.53 -2.21 5.45
N TYR A 52 -20.55 -1.76 4.75
CA TYR A 52 -20.60 -1.84 3.30
C TYR A 52 -19.56 -0.91 2.65
N ILE A 53 -18.72 -1.49 1.78
CA ILE A 53 -17.80 -0.75 0.90
C ILE A 53 -18.48 -0.41 -0.41
N THR A 54 -19.35 -1.30 -0.90
CA THR A 54 -20.11 -1.17 -2.13
C THR A 54 -21.61 -1.20 -1.85
N GLU A 55 -22.42 -0.80 -2.83
CA GLU A 55 -23.85 -1.07 -2.82
C GLU A 55 -24.13 -2.50 -3.28
N GLY A 56 -25.23 -3.09 -2.84
CA GLY A 56 -25.60 -4.46 -3.21
C GLY A 56 -26.02 -4.60 -4.68
N SER A 57 -25.41 -5.53 -5.41
CA SER A 57 -25.77 -5.83 -6.79
C SER A 57 -26.67 -7.07 -6.85
N ASN A 58 -27.74 -7.02 -7.66
CA ASN A 58 -28.72 -8.09 -7.87
C ASN A 58 -29.36 -8.67 -6.60
N PHE A 59 -29.51 -7.86 -5.56
CA PHE A 59 -30.18 -8.28 -4.34
C PHE A 59 -31.67 -8.53 -4.60
N THR A 60 -32.14 -9.68 -4.13
CA THR A 60 -33.53 -10.12 -4.34
C THR A 60 -34.50 -9.53 -3.33
N ASP A 61 -35.75 -9.29 -3.76
CA ASP A 61 -36.84 -8.90 -2.85
C ASP A 61 -37.05 -9.96 -1.75
N PHE A 62 -36.85 -11.24 -2.06
CA PHE A 62 -36.94 -12.34 -1.12
C PHE A 62 -36.02 -12.11 0.11
N CYS A 63 -34.78 -11.68 -0.15
CA CYS A 63 -33.85 -11.38 0.93
C CYS A 63 -34.10 -10.02 1.55
N MET A 64 -34.18 -8.95 0.74
CA MET A 64 -34.14 -7.58 1.26
C MET A 64 -35.48 -7.11 1.79
N LYS A 65 -36.56 -7.38 1.06
CA LYS A 65 -37.90 -6.88 1.41
C LYS A 65 -38.58 -7.78 2.45
N TYR A 66 -38.31 -9.08 2.42
CA TYR A 66 -38.97 -10.04 3.30
C TYR A 66 -38.05 -10.57 4.40
N THR A 67 -37.03 -11.36 4.06
CA THR A 67 -36.20 -12.05 5.07
C THR A 67 -35.48 -11.07 6.01
N ARG A 68 -34.75 -10.09 5.47
CA ARG A 68 -34.02 -9.09 6.29
C ARG A 68 -34.89 -8.04 6.92
N ASN A 69 -36.11 -7.87 6.45
CA ASN A 69 -37.08 -6.94 7.03
C ASN A 69 -37.80 -7.51 8.24
N SER A 70 -37.74 -8.83 8.47
CA SER A 70 -38.19 -9.43 9.73
C SER A 70 -37.07 -9.39 10.77
N GLU A 71 -37.39 -9.19 12.03
CA GLU A 71 -36.43 -9.08 13.13
C GLU A 71 -35.59 -10.38 13.27
N GLU A 72 -36.24 -11.52 13.31
CA GLU A 72 -35.57 -12.82 13.41
C GLU A 72 -34.79 -13.18 12.16
N GLY A 73 -35.33 -12.87 10.96
CA GLY A 73 -34.65 -13.07 9.70
C GLY A 73 -33.38 -12.22 9.60
N CYS A 74 -33.44 -10.94 9.97
CA CYS A 74 -32.29 -10.06 10.00
C CYS A 74 -31.19 -10.60 10.93
N ARG A 75 -31.56 -11.01 12.15
CA ARG A 75 -30.63 -11.60 13.13
C ARG A 75 -29.94 -12.84 12.59
N ARG A 76 -30.69 -13.74 11.93
CA ARG A 76 -30.14 -14.96 11.31
C ARG A 76 -29.25 -14.64 10.10
N CYS A 77 -29.62 -13.65 9.27
CA CYS A 77 -28.79 -13.19 8.15
C CYS A 77 -27.44 -12.65 8.64
N VAL A 78 -27.42 -11.73 9.61
CA VAL A 78 -26.18 -11.19 10.17
C VAL A 78 -25.28 -12.30 10.70
N LYS A 79 -25.86 -13.31 11.38
CA LYS A 79 -25.10 -14.46 11.84
C LYS A 79 -24.46 -15.25 10.70
N CYS A 80 -25.21 -15.54 9.62
CA CYS A 80 -24.67 -16.20 8.44
C CYS A 80 -23.52 -15.39 7.79
N ASP A 81 -23.72 -14.09 7.63
CA ASP A 81 -22.73 -13.20 6.99
C ASP A 81 -21.41 -13.12 7.78
N THR A 82 -21.48 -13.29 9.12
CA THR A 82 -20.29 -13.20 9.99
C THR A 82 -19.59 -14.53 10.24
N GLU A 83 -20.36 -15.64 10.32
CA GLU A 83 -19.82 -16.94 10.73
C GLU A 83 -19.53 -17.89 9.54
N CYS A 84 -20.27 -17.74 8.42
CA CYS A 84 -20.13 -18.64 7.30
C CYS A 84 -18.97 -18.25 6.38
N LYS A 85 -18.34 -19.26 5.76
CA LYS A 85 -17.23 -19.09 4.81
C LYS A 85 -17.41 -20.02 3.61
N GLY A 86 -16.83 -19.61 2.49
CA GLY A 86 -16.97 -20.35 1.24
C GLY A 86 -18.41 -20.29 0.75
N THR A 87 -18.89 -21.37 0.12
CA THR A 87 -20.27 -21.48 -0.39
C THR A 87 -21.10 -22.32 0.57
N TYR A 88 -22.24 -21.80 1.03
CA TYR A 88 -23.08 -22.41 2.06
C TYR A 88 -24.58 -22.19 1.78
N PHE A 89 -25.43 -22.97 2.44
CA PHE A 89 -26.87 -22.67 2.52
C PHE A 89 -27.15 -21.73 3.70
N CYS A 90 -27.77 -20.60 3.42
CA CYS A 90 -28.20 -19.69 4.47
C CYS A 90 -29.43 -20.22 5.23
N HIS A 91 -29.76 -19.59 6.35
CA HIS A 91 -30.90 -19.99 7.17
C HIS A 91 -32.26 -19.95 6.42
N ALA A 92 -32.36 -19.13 5.38
CA ALA A 92 -33.56 -19.01 4.55
C ALA A 92 -33.58 -19.99 3.37
N GLY A 93 -32.62 -20.90 3.27
CA GLY A 93 -32.59 -21.98 2.28
C GLY A 93 -32.00 -21.60 0.93
N LEU A 94 -31.48 -20.39 0.76
CA LEU A 94 -30.75 -19.98 -0.45
C LEU A 94 -29.28 -20.37 -0.34
N MET A 95 -28.64 -20.50 -1.48
CA MET A 95 -27.20 -20.72 -1.57
C MET A 95 -26.47 -19.40 -1.68
N ASP A 96 -25.61 -19.16 -0.69
CA ASP A 96 -24.81 -17.95 -0.55
C ASP A 96 -23.32 -18.29 -0.54
N PHE A 97 -22.49 -17.26 -0.63
CA PHE A 97 -21.04 -17.36 -0.47
C PHE A 97 -20.48 -16.20 0.32
N ALA A 98 -19.37 -16.46 1.02
CA ALA A 98 -18.55 -15.46 1.67
C ALA A 98 -17.07 -15.77 1.43
N SER A 99 -16.30 -14.78 0.99
CA SER A 99 -14.87 -14.92 0.75
C SER A 99 -14.12 -13.73 1.33
N ASP A 100 -13.07 -14.01 2.11
CA ASP A 100 -12.26 -12.97 2.71
C ASP A 100 -11.42 -12.23 1.65
N ILE A 101 -11.31 -10.92 1.80
CA ILE A 101 -10.38 -10.07 1.05
C ILE A 101 -9.12 -9.95 1.88
N ILE A 102 -8.02 -10.54 1.39
CA ILE A 102 -6.74 -10.65 2.10
C ILE A 102 -5.70 -9.77 1.44
N VAL A 103 -5.01 -8.94 2.23
CA VAL A 103 -3.89 -8.10 1.79
C VAL A 103 -2.72 -8.31 2.75
N GLU A 104 -1.56 -8.68 2.21
CA GLU A 104 -0.36 -9.01 3.01
C GLU A 104 -0.61 -10.01 4.15
N GLY A 105 -1.56 -10.95 3.96
CA GLY A 105 -1.93 -11.96 4.95
C GLY A 105 -2.97 -11.51 6.00
N GLU A 106 -3.38 -10.26 5.97
CA GLU A 106 -4.39 -9.71 6.88
C GLU A 106 -5.75 -9.58 6.19
N LYS A 107 -6.82 -9.88 6.93
CA LYS A 107 -8.19 -9.72 6.43
C LYS A 107 -8.58 -8.24 6.46
N MET A 108 -8.83 -7.67 5.28
CA MET A 108 -9.27 -6.29 5.10
C MET A 108 -10.79 -6.14 4.92
N GLY A 109 -11.45 -7.24 4.63
CA GLY A 109 -12.88 -7.26 4.38
C GLY A 109 -13.34 -8.60 3.84
N ALA A 110 -14.51 -8.63 3.22
CA ALA A 110 -15.04 -9.79 2.55
C ALA A 110 -15.93 -9.39 1.35
N ILE A 111 -16.02 -10.28 0.36
CA ILE A 111 -17.08 -10.26 -0.65
C ILE A 111 -18.09 -11.35 -0.28
N ILE A 112 -19.33 -10.95 -0.12
CA ILE A 112 -20.44 -11.84 0.25
C ILE A 112 -21.55 -11.72 -0.80
N GLY A 113 -22.31 -12.78 -1.00
CA GLY A 113 -23.38 -12.77 -1.99
C GLY A 113 -24.01 -14.14 -2.18
N GLY A 114 -24.61 -14.32 -3.35
CA GLY A 114 -25.34 -15.54 -3.71
C GLY A 114 -26.79 -15.24 -3.99
N GLN A 115 -27.67 -15.47 -3.00
CA GLN A 115 -29.13 -15.28 -3.07
C GLN A 115 -29.75 -16.06 -4.26
N VAL A 116 -29.31 -17.29 -4.47
CA VAL A 116 -29.77 -18.14 -5.57
C VAL A 116 -30.19 -19.52 -5.05
N LEU A 117 -30.97 -20.23 -5.86
CA LEU A 117 -31.37 -21.60 -5.60
C LEU A 117 -30.53 -22.55 -6.45
N PRO A 118 -30.04 -23.70 -5.91
CA PRO A 118 -29.29 -24.68 -6.69
C PRO A 118 -30.22 -25.60 -7.50
N VAL A 119 -31.48 -25.71 -7.09
CA VAL A 119 -32.55 -26.53 -7.68
C VAL A 119 -33.90 -25.84 -7.48
N GLU A 120 -34.96 -26.33 -8.14
CA GLU A 120 -36.32 -25.86 -7.91
C GLU A 120 -36.68 -25.99 -6.41
N PRO A 121 -37.26 -24.93 -5.81
CA PRO A 121 -37.59 -24.93 -4.41
C PRO A 121 -38.79 -25.79 -4.06
N ASP A 122 -38.77 -26.41 -2.89
CA ASP A 122 -39.93 -26.97 -2.23
C ASP A 122 -40.72 -25.85 -1.54
N GLU A 123 -41.80 -25.38 -2.20
CA GLU A 123 -42.59 -24.24 -1.73
C GLU A 123 -43.12 -24.45 -0.29
N GLU A 124 -43.48 -25.68 0.09
CA GLU A 124 -44.00 -25.96 1.44
C GLU A 124 -42.96 -25.72 2.53
N LYS A 125 -41.71 -26.10 2.26
CA LYS A 125 -40.60 -25.81 3.16
C LYS A 125 -40.39 -24.32 3.33
N PHE A 126 -40.50 -23.52 2.29
CA PHE A 126 -40.34 -22.08 2.35
C PHE A 126 -41.53 -21.39 3.02
N ARG A 127 -42.75 -21.96 2.97
CA ARG A 127 -43.88 -21.51 3.75
C ARG A 127 -43.62 -21.67 5.25
N GLN A 128 -43.08 -22.82 5.66
CA GLN A 128 -42.69 -23.04 7.06
C GLN A 128 -41.63 -22.04 7.53
N ILE A 129 -40.61 -21.75 6.70
CA ILE A 129 -39.62 -20.73 7.01
C ILE A 129 -40.28 -19.35 7.14
N ALA A 130 -41.23 -19.00 6.31
CA ALA A 130 -41.96 -17.73 6.40
C ALA A 130 -42.71 -17.62 7.73
N GLU A 131 -43.39 -18.67 8.17
CA GLU A 131 -44.08 -18.72 9.45
C GLU A 131 -43.11 -18.52 10.63
N GLU A 132 -41.96 -19.24 10.62
CA GLU A 132 -40.90 -19.06 11.62
C GLU A 132 -40.38 -17.61 11.70
N LEU A 133 -40.31 -16.91 10.57
CA LEU A 133 -39.85 -15.55 10.47
C LEU A 133 -40.94 -14.50 10.64
N SER A 134 -42.21 -14.93 10.92
CA SER A 134 -43.38 -14.05 11.01
C SER A 134 -43.63 -13.24 9.75
N ILE A 135 -43.39 -13.86 8.57
CA ILE A 135 -43.62 -13.30 7.24
C ILE A 135 -44.87 -13.94 6.64
N ASN A 136 -45.64 -13.19 5.80
CA ASN A 136 -46.76 -13.78 5.09
C ASN A 136 -46.24 -14.88 4.12
N PRO A 137 -46.68 -16.17 4.24
CA PRO A 137 -46.16 -17.27 3.44
C PRO A 137 -46.44 -17.12 1.93
N ASP A 138 -47.57 -16.55 1.53
CA ASP A 138 -47.92 -16.40 0.12
C ASP A 138 -47.01 -15.35 -0.55
N ASP A 139 -46.84 -14.20 0.08
CA ASP A 139 -45.95 -13.15 -0.40
C ASP A 139 -44.49 -13.62 -0.46
N TYR A 140 -44.07 -14.43 0.52
CA TYR A 140 -42.70 -14.96 0.59
C TYR A 140 -42.42 -15.95 -0.54
N VAL A 141 -43.37 -16.85 -0.83
CA VAL A 141 -43.27 -17.79 -1.95
C VAL A 141 -43.34 -17.09 -3.31
N GLU A 142 -44.16 -16.03 -3.45
CA GLU A 142 -44.18 -15.25 -4.68
C GLU A 142 -42.83 -14.51 -4.93
N ALA A 143 -42.18 -14.04 -3.86
CA ALA A 143 -40.84 -13.48 -3.97
C ALA A 143 -39.77 -14.55 -4.25
N LEU A 144 -39.92 -15.77 -3.70
CA LEU A 144 -39.05 -16.92 -3.95
C LEU A 144 -39.02 -17.30 -5.42
N LYS A 145 -40.17 -17.29 -6.12
CA LYS A 145 -40.26 -17.61 -7.57
C LYS A 145 -39.44 -16.70 -8.46
N LYS A 146 -39.02 -15.51 -7.95
CA LYS A 146 -38.16 -14.58 -8.67
C LYS A 146 -36.68 -14.79 -8.39
N VAL A 147 -36.33 -15.65 -7.41
CA VAL A 147 -34.95 -15.97 -7.09
C VAL A 147 -34.34 -16.81 -8.22
N PRO A 148 -33.18 -16.44 -8.75
CA PRO A 148 -32.55 -17.16 -9.83
C PRO A 148 -32.17 -18.60 -9.43
N ILE A 149 -32.38 -19.56 -10.37
CA ILE A 149 -31.91 -20.93 -10.19
C ILE A 149 -30.60 -21.09 -10.96
N ARG A 150 -29.58 -21.58 -10.29
CA ARG A 150 -28.24 -21.87 -10.85
C ARG A 150 -27.71 -23.18 -10.28
N SER A 151 -27.07 -24.00 -11.10
CA SER A 151 -26.49 -25.26 -10.58
C SER A 151 -25.46 -24.98 -9.49
N GLU A 152 -25.37 -25.82 -8.49
CA GLU A 152 -24.39 -25.69 -7.39
C GLU A 152 -22.97 -25.57 -7.95
N LYS A 153 -22.63 -26.34 -9.00
CA LYS A 153 -21.32 -26.25 -9.68
C LYS A 153 -21.07 -24.83 -10.22
N SER A 154 -22.07 -24.22 -10.84
CA SER A 154 -21.95 -22.86 -11.39
C SER A 154 -21.81 -21.82 -10.29
N ILE A 155 -22.58 -21.96 -9.19
CA ILE A 155 -22.51 -21.05 -8.03
C ILE A 155 -21.12 -21.07 -7.41
N ARG A 156 -20.60 -22.29 -7.13
CA ARG A 156 -19.24 -22.44 -6.55
C ARG A 156 -18.15 -21.88 -7.44
N ALA A 157 -18.23 -22.14 -8.75
CA ALA A 157 -17.24 -21.63 -9.71
C ALA A 157 -17.30 -20.11 -9.82
N ALA A 158 -18.50 -19.53 -9.88
CA ALA A 158 -18.68 -18.08 -9.93
C ALA A 158 -18.19 -17.38 -8.66
N ALA A 159 -18.53 -17.92 -7.48
CA ALA A 159 -18.07 -17.39 -6.20
C ALA A 159 -16.53 -17.42 -6.08
N ALA A 160 -15.90 -18.55 -6.49
CA ALA A 160 -14.44 -18.65 -6.49
C ALA A 160 -13.80 -17.66 -7.46
N LEU A 161 -14.33 -17.53 -8.67
CA LEU A 161 -13.84 -16.57 -9.66
C LEU A 161 -13.91 -15.12 -9.14
N LEU A 162 -15.05 -14.72 -8.56
CA LEU A 162 -15.21 -13.38 -8.00
C LEU A 162 -14.22 -13.15 -6.87
N ALA A 163 -14.06 -14.10 -5.95
CA ALA A 163 -13.11 -14.03 -4.85
C ALA A 163 -11.68 -13.84 -5.35
N ASP A 164 -11.26 -14.61 -6.34
CA ASP A 164 -9.93 -14.52 -6.93
C ASP A 164 -9.71 -13.15 -7.61
N VAL A 165 -10.67 -12.69 -8.42
CA VAL A 165 -10.59 -11.39 -9.11
C VAL A 165 -10.54 -10.24 -8.11
N ILE A 166 -11.41 -10.22 -7.10
CA ILE A 166 -11.44 -9.17 -6.09
C ILE A 166 -10.12 -9.14 -5.31
N ASN A 167 -9.63 -10.31 -4.85
CA ASN A 167 -8.36 -10.38 -4.13
C ASN A 167 -7.19 -9.89 -5.00
N GLN A 168 -7.12 -10.29 -6.27
CA GLN A 168 -6.06 -9.82 -7.18
C GLN A 168 -6.13 -8.30 -7.39
N VAL A 169 -7.31 -7.76 -7.65
CA VAL A 169 -7.46 -6.32 -7.90
C VAL A 169 -7.15 -5.49 -6.65
N VAL A 170 -7.66 -5.89 -5.48
CA VAL A 170 -7.39 -5.18 -4.22
C VAL A 170 -5.89 -5.22 -3.89
N ASN A 171 -5.23 -6.37 -4.02
CA ASN A 171 -3.79 -6.47 -3.80
C ASN A 171 -2.98 -5.65 -4.80
N LEU A 172 -3.39 -5.59 -6.08
CA LEU A 172 -2.74 -4.76 -7.08
C LEU A 172 -2.83 -3.26 -6.73
N GLU A 173 -4.00 -2.78 -6.32
CA GLU A 173 -4.18 -1.38 -5.91
C GLU A 173 -3.39 -1.06 -4.64
N TYR A 174 -3.35 -1.98 -3.68
CA TYR A 174 -2.52 -1.84 -2.49
C TYR A 174 -1.02 -1.76 -2.84
N MET A 175 -0.53 -2.63 -3.73
CA MET A 175 0.85 -2.57 -4.20
C MET A 175 1.17 -1.27 -4.93
N LYS A 176 0.26 -0.74 -5.74
CA LYS A 176 0.41 0.57 -6.39
C LYS A 176 0.50 1.69 -5.34
N TYR A 177 -0.37 1.68 -4.34
CA TYR A 177 -0.35 2.63 -3.24
C TYR A 177 0.99 2.61 -2.49
N LYS A 178 1.48 1.43 -2.11
CA LYS A 178 2.79 1.25 -1.44
C LYS A 178 3.95 1.71 -2.32
N ASN A 179 3.92 1.39 -3.62
CA ASN A 179 4.94 1.82 -4.54
C ASN A 179 4.96 3.35 -4.70
N ASN A 180 3.81 3.98 -4.79
CA ASN A 180 3.72 5.44 -4.87
C ASN A 180 4.28 6.11 -3.61
N GLN A 181 3.95 5.61 -2.41
CA GLN A 181 4.54 6.11 -1.17
C GLN A 181 6.07 5.97 -1.16
N LYS A 182 6.58 4.81 -1.60
CA LYS A 182 8.03 4.57 -1.69
C LYS A 182 8.71 5.51 -2.69
N LEU A 183 8.06 5.78 -3.82
CA LEU A 183 8.56 6.72 -4.81
C LEU A 183 8.63 8.14 -4.24
N HIS A 184 7.60 8.60 -3.51
CA HIS A 184 7.63 9.92 -2.85
C HIS A 184 8.78 10.04 -1.85
N MET A 185 8.96 9.03 -0.99
CA MET A 185 10.08 9.03 -0.05
C MET A 185 11.44 9.07 -0.76
N LEU A 186 11.60 8.31 -1.86
CA LEU A 186 12.83 8.34 -2.65
C LEU A 186 13.06 9.71 -3.29
N ASP A 187 12.02 10.42 -3.71
CA ASP A 187 12.14 11.77 -4.26
C ASP A 187 12.65 12.77 -3.22
N GLU A 188 12.10 12.73 -2.01
CA GLU A 188 12.55 13.57 -0.91
C GLU A 188 14.02 13.31 -0.54
N GLU A 189 14.42 12.03 -0.50
CA GLU A 189 15.81 11.64 -0.22
C GLU A 189 16.77 12.08 -1.33
N LEU A 190 16.37 11.96 -2.61
CA LEU A 190 17.16 12.41 -3.75
C LEU A 190 17.31 13.94 -3.78
N GLU A 191 16.27 14.68 -3.43
CA GLU A 191 16.34 16.14 -3.28
C GLU A 191 17.31 16.54 -2.17
N THR A 192 17.22 15.87 -1.01
CA THR A 192 18.11 16.08 0.13
C THR A 192 19.56 15.76 -0.23
N ALA A 193 19.81 14.64 -0.92
CA ALA A 193 21.13 14.28 -1.40
C ALA A 193 21.70 15.34 -2.36
N THR A 194 20.89 15.86 -3.28
CA THR A 194 21.30 16.92 -4.23
C THR A 194 21.72 18.18 -3.49
N LYS A 195 20.91 18.65 -2.52
CA LYS A 195 21.23 19.82 -1.69
C LYS A 195 22.53 19.62 -0.91
N THR A 196 22.72 18.42 -0.36
CA THR A 196 23.94 18.08 0.40
C THR A 196 25.18 18.11 -0.49
N VAL A 197 25.11 17.57 -1.71
CA VAL A 197 26.21 17.63 -2.69
C VAL A 197 26.55 19.07 -3.06
N ASP A 198 25.56 19.93 -3.24
CA ASP A 198 25.82 21.35 -3.54
C ASP A 198 26.51 22.06 -2.38
N VAL A 199 26.16 21.71 -1.12
CA VAL A 199 26.88 22.24 0.07
C VAL A 199 28.33 21.73 0.10
N ILE A 200 28.57 20.43 -0.19
CA ILE A 200 29.91 19.84 -0.25
C ILE A 200 30.74 20.59 -1.30
N ASN A 201 30.23 20.78 -2.52
CA ASN A 201 30.92 21.49 -3.57
C ASN A 201 31.29 22.92 -3.18
N LYS A 202 30.37 23.65 -2.53
CA LYS A 202 30.63 24.98 -2.03
C LYS A 202 31.76 25.01 -1.00
N LYS A 203 31.73 24.08 -0.03
CA LYS A 203 32.74 23.97 1.02
C LYS A 203 34.10 23.55 0.48
N THR A 204 34.13 22.61 -0.45
CA THR A 204 35.36 22.18 -1.12
C THR A 204 36.03 23.35 -1.84
N LYS A 205 35.25 24.20 -2.55
CA LYS A 205 35.78 25.40 -3.19
C LYS A 205 36.34 26.44 -2.20
N GLU A 206 35.70 26.59 -1.04
CA GLU A 206 36.24 27.42 0.03
C GLU A 206 37.58 26.86 0.55
N LEU A 207 37.69 25.54 0.72
CA LEU A 207 38.92 24.86 1.15
C LEU A 207 40.04 24.93 0.11
N GLU A 208 39.75 24.83 -1.18
CA GLU A 208 40.73 25.07 -2.27
C GLU A 208 41.32 26.49 -2.18
N ASN A 209 40.48 27.49 -1.93
CA ASN A 209 40.93 28.86 -1.74
C ASN A 209 41.85 29.03 -0.51
N ILE A 210 41.57 28.29 0.58
CA ILE A 210 42.41 28.29 1.79
C ILE A 210 43.76 27.63 1.50
N ALA A 211 43.76 26.45 0.83
CA ALA A 211 45.00 25.76 0.44
C ALA A 211 45.88 26.65 -0.47
N SER A 212 45.28 27.34 -1.43
CA SER A 212 46.00 28.29 -2.30
C SER A 212 46.63 29.42 -1.48
N LYS A 213 45.90 30.03 -0.53
CA LYS A 213 46.46 31.08 0.35
C LYS A 213 47.59 30.52 1.23
N GLN A 214 47.45 29.32 1.77
CA GLN A 214 48.51 28.66 2.53
C GLN A 214 49.78 28.45 1.72
N ASN A 215 49.63 28.04 0.45
CA ASN A 215 50.76 27.86 -0.45
C ASN A 215 51.49 29.18 -0.72
N ILE A 216 50.75 30.28 -0.94
CA ILE A 216 51.35 31.64 -1.06
C ILE A 216 52.06 32.07 0.19
N LEU A 217 51.47 31.81 1.39
CA LEU A 217 52.09 32.13 2.65
C LEU A 217 53.37 31.31 2.87
N ALA A 218 53.38 30.03 2.52
CA ALA A 218 54.55 29.16 2.59
C ALA A 218 55.67 29.66 1.69
N LEU A 219 55.30 30.08 0.45
CA LEU A 219 56.28 30.69 -0.49
C LEU A 219 56.88 31.99 0.05
N ASN A 220 56.06 32.89 0.57
CA ASN A 220 56.54 34.14 1.18
C ASN A 220 57.44 33.86 2.39
N ALA A 221 57.07 32.90 3.26
CA ALA A 221 57.90 32.49 4.37
C ALA A 221 59.23 31.88 3.93
N SER A 222 59.25 31.12 2.84
CA SER A 222 60.46 30.57 2.26
C SER A 222 61.40 31.67 1.74
N ILE A 223 60.84 32.68 1.06
CA ILE A 223 61.60 33.83 0.55
C ILE A 223 62.24 34.63 1.72
N GLU A 224 61.48 34.91 2.79
CA GLU A 224 61.97 35.68 3.91
C GLU A 224 62.99 34.88 4.74
N SER A 225 62.80 33.55 4.87
CA SER A 225 63.79 32.68 5.47
C SER A 225 65.11 32.65 4.71
N ALA A 226 65.06 32.65 3.37
CA ALA A 226 66.28 32.78 2.54
C ALA A 226 66.97 34.15 2.75
N ARG A 227 66.20 35.24 2.86
CA ARG A 227 66.70 36.57 3.13
C ARG A 227 67.44 36.70 4.44
N ALA A 228 66.98 35.94 5.48
CA ALA A 228 67.59 35.91 6.82
C ALA A 228 68.88 35.05 6.84
N GLY A 229 69.27 34.38 5.79
CA GLY A 229 70.51 33.60 5.69
C GLY A 229 70.55 32.47 6.71
N VAL A 230 71.68 32.29 7.40
CA VAL A 230 71.91 31.21 8.38
C VAL A 230 70.88 31.26 9.51
N ALA A 231 70.47 32.42 9.96
CA ALA A 231 69.45 32.60 11.02
C ALA A 231 68.06 32.11 10.59
N GLY A 232 67.76 32.08 9.27
CA GLY A 232 66.50 31.63 8.71
C GLY A 232 66.38 30.14 8.41
N ALA A 233 67.46 29.37 8.55
CA ALA A 233 67.48 27.96 8.13
C ALA A 233 66.39 27.06 8.74
N GLY A 234 66.09 27.24 10.04
CA GLY A 234 65.00 26.50 10.69
C GLY A 234 63.60 26.88 10.16
N PHE A 235 63.40 28.18 9.87
CA PHE A 235 62.13 28.65 9.29
C PHE A 235 61.93 28.21 7.85
N ALA A 236 63.02 28.04 7.07
CA ALA A 236 62.95 27.54 5.70
C ALA A 236 62.39 26.10 5.66
N VAL A 237 62.77 25.25 6.62
CA VAL A 237 62.24 23.86 6.74
C VAL A 237 60.74 23.89 7.03
N VAL A 238 60.28 24.72 7.96
CA VAL A 238 58.85 24.83 8.28
C VAL A 238 58.05 25.38 7.10
N ALA A 239 58.55 26.40 6.43
CA ALA A 239 57.91 26.95 5.23
C ALA A 239 57.77 25.92 4.10
N LYS A 240 58.81 25.09 3.86
CA LYS A 240 58.77 24.02 2.90
C LYS A 240 57.68 22.99 3.28
N GLN A 241 57.64 22.54 4.55
CA GLN A 241 56.60 21.60 5.00
C GLN A 241 55.19 22.16 4.89
N MET A 242 54.99 23.47 5.18
CA MET A 242 53.69 24.12 4.97
C MET A 242 53.27 24.13 3.50
N GLY A 243 54.21 24.37 2.58
CA GLY A 243 53.93 24.29 1.12
C GLY A 243 53.54 22.89 0.67
N GLU A 244 54.24 21.87 1.17
CA GLU A 244 53.93 20.47 0.88
C GLU A 244 52.55 20.08 1.39
N LEU A 245 52.17 20.48 2.62
CA LEU A 245 50.85 20.24 3.21
C LEU A 245 49.73 20.99 2.43
N ALA A 246 49.99 22.23 2.01
CA ALA A 246 49.04 23.01 1.21
C ALA A 246 48.76 22.32 -0.16
N SER A 247 49.83 21.82 -0.80
CA SER A 247 49.70 21.09 -2.06
C SER A 247 48.94 19.76 -1.89
N GLN A 248 49.23 19.01 -0.84
CA GLN A 248 48.52 17.75 -0.52
C GLN A 248 47.03 18.02 -0.21
N SER A 249 46.73 19.09 0.56
CA SER A 249 45.34 19.49 0.83
C SER A 249 44.60 19.85 -0.47
N ALA A 250 45.22 20.59 -1.37
CA ALA A 250 44.60 20.90 -2.68
C ALA A 250 44.27 19.63 -3.49
N GLY A 251 45.14 18.63 -3.45
CA GLY A 251 44.87 17.30 -4.10
C GLY A 251 43.62 16.61 -3.49
N ILE A 252 43.54 16.54 -2.16
CA ILE A 252 42.37 15.95 -1.47
C ILE A 252 41.08 16.69 -1.81
N HIS A 253 41.10 18.03 -1.86
CA HIS A 253 39.92 18.82 -2.21
C HIS A 253 39.46 18.56 -3.65
N HIS A 254 40.38 18.34 -4.58
CA HIS A 254 40.04 17.96 -5.94
C HIS A 254 39.35 16.58 -6.00
N GLU A 255 39.88 15.58 -5.28
CA GLU A 255 39.26 14.26 -5.16
C GLU A 255 37.85 14.32 -4.56
N ILE A 256 37.64 15.13 -3.51
CA ILE A 256 36.30 15.34 -2.93
C ILE A 256 35.34 15.98 -3.95
N SER A 257 35.82 16.98 -4.71
CA SER A 257 35.04 17.65 -5.75
C SER A 257 34.59 16.66 -6.83
N ASP A 258 35.49 15.77 -7.25
CA ASP A 258 35.18 14.78 -8.28
C ASP A 258 34.19 13.72 -7.77
N ALA A 259 34.38 13.21 -6.55
CA ALA A 259 33.43 12.30 -5.92
C ALA A 259 32.02 12.95 -5.78
N ALA A 260 31.96 14.23 -5.41
CA ALA A 260 30.70 14.97 -5.32
C ALA A 260 30.00 15.09 -6.71
N LYS A 261 30.76 15.32 -7.78
CA LYS A 261 30.24 15.36 -9.16
C LYS A 261 29.67 13.99 -9.58
N GLU A 262 30.37 12.89 -9.23
CA GLU A 262 29.89 11.53 -9.52
C GLU A 262 28.58 11.22 -8.80
N ILE A 263 28.47 11.58 -7.52
CA ILE A 263 27.22 11.44 -6.74
C ILE A 263 26.11 12.23 -7.42
N LYS A 264 26.35 13.49 -7.78
CA LYS A 264 25.36 14.33 -8.47
C LYS A 264 24.89 13.72 -9.78
N ALA A 265 25.80 13.20 -10.58
CA ALA A 265 25.48 12.51 -11.84
C ALA A 265 24.63 11.25 -11.61
N SER A 266 24.93 10.48 -10.55
CA SER A 266 24.14 9.29 -10.18
C SER A 266 22.72 9.63 -9.73
N VAL A 267 22.56 10.67 -8.91
CA VAL A 267 21.25 11.19 -8.49
C VAL A 267 20.44 11.67 -9.70
N MET A 268 21.05 12.40 -10.61
CA MET A 268 20.39 12.87 -11.85
C MET A 268 19.91 11.69 -12.73
N LYS A 269 20.71 10.62 -12.86
CA LYS A 269 20.32 9.43 -13.61
C LYS A 269 19.15 8.70 -12.98
N MET A 270 19.05 8.67 -11.66
CA MET A 270 17.89 8.08 -10.95
C MET A 270 16.62 8.87 -11.19
N ASN A 271 16.70 10.20 -11.22
CA ASN A 271 15.56 11.08 -11.54
C ASN A 271 15.07 10.96 -13.00
N GLN A 272 15.95 10.61 -13.96
CA GLN A 272 15.58 10.47 -15.37
C GLN A 272 14.95 9.11 -15.71
N ARG A 273 15.02 8.12 -14.81
CA ARG A 273 14.49 6.76 -15.02
C ARG A 273 13.06 6.55 -14.46
N LYS A 274 12.44 7.60 -14.02
CA LYS A 274 11.02 7.64 -13.63
C LYS A 274 10.15 7.90 -14.85
#